data_245f5ee8c3b70016a1135fa2fe5eeedd
#
_entry.id   245f5ee8c3b70016a1135fa2fe5eeedd
#
_cell.length_a   1.000
_cell.length_b   1.000
_cell.length_c   1.000
_cell.angle_alpha   90.00
_cell.angle_beta   90.00
_cell.angle_gamma   90.00
#
_symmetry.space_group_name_H-M   'P 1'
#
loop_
_entity.id
_entity.type
_entity.pdbx_description
1 polymer ?
#
loop_
_entity_poly.entity_id
_entity_poly.type
_entity_poly.pdbx_seq_one_letter_code
_entity_poly.pdbx_strand_id
1 'polypeptide(L)'
;MIAELYDKTVFLIVLSTAFSALMIYPALGPALTIAYIAWGYSFILTASLDSAFNNEVVRFLYTVSFLGVGFTAILTPLLVVFSLLDWLLLQYVGLTYSSSTTTAAVALAIFLAVWAIIKSFYVSTRRVDFDLGVENPIHIAHISDLHVGATLGRQRLKQVVSSIKNIQPDFTVITGDILDGSGWPQNGSLEPLEELDLVFASRGNHDYYYGENTLERLEEANIKCLLNEAVIE
;
A
#
# COMPACT_ATOMS: atom_id res chain seq x y z
N MET A 1 10.20 15.40 11.40
CA MET A 1 8.94 15.29 10.61
C MET A 1 8.66 13.85 10.17
N ILE A 2 9.54 13.18 9.39
CA ILE A 2 9.31 11.79 8.92
C ILE A 2 9.22 10.79 10.09
N ALA A 3 10.16 10.80 11.03
CA ALA A 3 10.13 9.96 12.23
C ALA A 3 8.85 10.20 13.07
N GLU A 4 8.43 11.44 13.21
CA GLU A 4 7.21 11.80 13.93
C GLU A 4 5.94 11.29 13.21
N LEU A 5 5.92 11.27 11.89
CA LEU A 5 4.82 10.72 11.11
C LEU A 5 4.77 9.19 11.24
N TYR A 6 5.92 8.52 11.21
CA TYR A 6 6.05 7.08 11.43
C TYR A 6 5.51 6.70 12.83
N ASP A 7 5.92 7.42 13.88
CA ASP A 7 5.46 7.18 15.24
C ASP A 7 3.94 7.34 15.37
N LYS A 8 3.35 8.35 14.73
CA LYS A 8 1.89 8.57 14.71
C LYS A 8 1.16 7.44 13.98
N THR A 9 1.72 6.95 12.86
CA THR A 9 1.12 5.85 12.10
C THR A 9 1.15 4.55 12.90
N VAL A 10 2.28 4.20 13.51
CA VAL A 10 2.40 3.03 14.39
C VAL A 10 1.42 3.14 15.56
N PHE A 11 1.32 4.30 16.20
CA PHE A 11 0.39 4.54 17.29
C PHE A 11 -1.07 4.30 16.87
N LEU A 12 -1.48 4.80 15.68
CA LEU A 12 -2.82 4.57 15.14
C LEU A 12 -3.10 3.09 14.87
N ILE A 13 -2.12 2.35 14.32
CA ILE A 13 -2.24 0.90 14.09
C ILE A 13 -2.45 0.17 15.42
N VAL A 14 -1.67 0.51 16.45
CA VAL A 14 -1.79 -0.08 17.79
C VAL A 14 -3.16 0.17 18.38
N LEU A 15 -3.63 1.42 18.37
CA LEU A 15 -4.96 1.78 18.90
C LEU A 15 -6.10 1.11 18.12
N SER A 16 -6.03 1.10 16.78
CA SER A 16 -7.05 0.49 15.93
C SER A 16 -7.14 -1.02 16.15
N THR A 17 -6.00 -1.70 16.29
CA THR A 17 -5.95 -3.14 16.58
C THR A 17 -6.51 -3.44 17.96
N ALA A 18 -6.15 -2.67 18.98
CA ALA A 18 -6.67 -2.84 20.35
C ALA A 18 -8.19 -2.60 20.42
N PHE A 19 -8.67 -1.52 19.79
CA PHE A 19 -10.11 -1.21 19.71
C PHE A 19 -10.88 -2.35 19.03
N SER A 20 -10.42 -2.77 17.84
CA SER A 20 -11.07 -3.84 17.10
C SER A 20 -11.07 -5.16 17.87
N ALA A 21 -9.98 -5.48 18.57
CA ALA A 21 -9.89 -6.67 19.42
C ALA A 21 -10.95 -6.66 20.54
N LEU A 22 -11.16 -5.53 21.22
CA LEU A 22 -12.20 -5.38 22.22
C LEU A 22 -13.59 -5.59 21.65
N MET A 23 -13.84 -5.07 20.44
CA MET A 23 -15.15 -5.15 19.78
C MET A 23 -15.46 -6.56 19.25
N ILE A 24 -14.47 -7.30 18.74
CA ILE A 24 -14.68 -8.65 18.19
C ILE A 24 -14.70 -9.74 19.27
N TYR A 25 -14.15 -9.50 20.45
CA TYR A 25 -14.03 -10.48 21.53
C TYR A 25 -15.36 -11.18 21.86
N PRO A 26 -16.49 -10.47 22.05
CA PRO A 26 -17.75 -11.10 22.38
C PRO A 26 -18.30 -12.04 21.30
N ALA A 27 -17.94 -11.79 20.03
CA ALA A 27 -18.40 -12.57 18.88
C ALA A 27 -17.48 -13.74 18.55
N LEU A 28 -16.14 -13.55 18.65
CA LEU A 28 -15.16 -14.53 18.19
C LEU A 28 -14.47 -15.29 19.31
N GLY A 29 -14.58 -14.82 20.55
CA GLY A 29 -13.96 -15.42 21.72
C GLY A 29 -12.45 -15.18 21.84
N PRO A 30 -11.82 -15.66 22.94
CA PRO A 30 -10.45 -15.27 23.29
C PRO A 30 -9.40 -15.75 22.30
N ALA A 31 -9.50 -16.96 21.78
CA ALA A 31 -8.47 -17.54 20.93
C ALA A 31 -8.30 -16.77 19.61
N LEU A 32 -9.40 -16.46 18.92
CA LEU A 32 -9.38 -15.73 17.66
C LEU A 32 -9.00 -14.25 17.90
N THR A 33 -9.42 -13.66 19.01
CA THR A 33 -9.02 -12.29 19.36
C THR A 33 -7.53 -12.19 19.65
N ILE A 34 -6.94 -13.14 20.36
CA ILE A 34 -5.48 -13.19 20.60
C ILE A 34 -4.73 -13.37 19.27
N ALA A 35 -5.20 -14.27 18.40
CA ALA A 35 -4.60 -14.46 17.08
C ALA A 35 -4.64 -13.18 16.23
N TYR A 36 -5.76 -12.46 16.24
CA TYR A 36 -5.91 -11.17 15.58
C TYR A 36 -4.93 -10.11 16.12
N ILE A 37 -4.83 -9.98 17.46
CA ILE A 37 -3.88 -9.06 18.11
C ILE A 37 -2.44 -9.40 17.69
N ALA A 38 -2.06 -10.67 17.79
CA ALA A 38 -0.73 -11.13 17.41
C ALA A 38 -0.42 -10.83 15.96
N TRP A 39 -1.37 -11.05 15.07
CA TRP A 39 -1.23 -10.73 13.63
C TRP A 39 -1.09 -9.23 13.39
N GLY A 40 -1.98 -8.39 13.95
CA GLY A 40 -1.93 -6.94 13.77
C GLY A 40 -0.65 -6.29 14.31
N TYR A 41 -0.10 -6.82 15.42
CA TYR A 41 1.14 -6.29 16.02
C TYR A 41 2.42 -6.90 15.44
N SER A 42 2.35 -8.04 14.77
CA SER A 42 3.52 -8.66 14.14
C SER A 42 4.19 -7.75 13.09
N PHE A 43 3.43 -6.81 12.52
CA PHE A 43 3.95 -5.81 11.59
C PHE A 43 5.12 -5.00 12.16
N ILE A 44 5.05 -4.60 13.43
CA ILE A 44 6.10 -3.79 14.07
C ILE A 44 7.43 -4.57 14.11
N LEU A 45 7.36 -5.85 14.47
CA LEU A 45 8.53 -6.71 14.53
C LEU A 45 9.06 -7.03 13.12
N THR A 46 8.19 -7.41 12.20
CA THR A 46 8.60 -7.84 10.85
C THR A 46 9.13 -6.69 10.02
N ALA A 47 8.64 -5.46 10.18
CA ALA A 47 9.20 -4.27 9.55
C ALA A 47 10.66 -4.02 9.98
N SER A 48 10.94 -4.15 11.27
CA SER A 48 12.30 -4.02 11.80
C SER A 48 13.23 -5.15 11.33
N LEU A 49 12.70 -6.36 11.20
CA LEU A 49 13.48 -7.50 10.71
C LEU A 49 13.75 -7.39 9.19
N ASP A 50 12.79 -6.93 8.40
CA ASP A 50 12.97 -6.78 6.94
C ASP A 50 14.06 -5.76 6.60
N SER A 51 14.06 -4.62 7.30
CA SER A 51 15.12 -3.62 7.15
C SER A 51 16.52 -4.13 7.56
N ALA A 52 16.59 -5.05 8.53
CA ALA A 52 17.86 -5.56 9.06
C ALA A 52 18.42 -6.74 8.24
N PHE A 53 17.58 -7.65 7.77
CA PHE A 53 18.02 -8.93 7.21
C PHE A 53 17.79 -9.07 5.70
N ASN A 54 16.87 -8.31 5.12
CA ASN A 54 16.56 -8.24 3.68
C ASN A 54 16.60 -9.62 2.96
N ASN A 55 15.90 -10.62 3.51
CA ASN A 55 15.80 -11.97 2.91
C ASN A 55 14.34 -12.35 2.61
N GLU A 56 14.14 -13.34 1.72
CA GLU A 56 12.82 -13.72 1.23
C GLU A 56 11.86 -14.18 2.34
N VAL A 57 12.35 -14.86 3.37
CA VAL A 57 11.52 -15.35 4.48
C VAL A 57 11.00 -14.19 5.31
N VAL A 58 11.89 -13.26 5.67
CA VAL A 58 11.50 -12.07 6.45
C VAL A 58 10.54 -11.20 5.64
N ARG A 59 10.79 -11.03 4.36
CA ARG A 59 9.92 -10.30 3.44
C ARG A 59 8.52 -10.92 3.32
N PHE A 60 8.46 -12.24 3.23
CA PHE A 60 7.17 -12.95 3.26
C PHE A 60 6.43 -12.72 4.59
N LEU A 61 7.11 -12.82 5.73
CA LEU A 61 6.53 -12.54 7.04
C LEU A 61 6.06 -11.08 7.16
N TYR A 62 6.84 -10.14 6.65
CA TYR A 62 6.46 -8.73 6.58
C TYR A 62 5.19 -8.54 5.74
N THR A 63 5.12 -9.13 4.55
CA THR A 63 3.94 -9.06 3.68
C THR A 63 2.69 -9.61 4.37
N VAL A 64 2.80 -10.77 5.02
CA VAL A 64 1.67 -11.39 5.76
C VAL A 64 1.23 -10.51 6.92
N SER A 65 2.16 -9.91 7.66
CA SER A 65 1.81 -9.01 8.77
C SER A 65 1.22 -7.69 8.28
N PHE A 66 1.69 -7.16 7.16
CA PHE A 66 1.14 -5.96 6.54
C PHE A 66 -0.32 -6.14 6.07
N LEU A 67 -0.68 -7.34 5.62
CA LEU A 67 -2.09 -7.69 5.36
C LEU A 67 -2.95 -7.57 6.62
N GLY A 68 -2.41 -7.84 7.80
CA GLY A 68 -3.09 -7.62 9.09
C GLY A 68 -3.39 -6.15 9.36
N VAL A 69 -2.45 -5.27 9.04
CA VAL A 69 -2.66 -3.80 9.12
C VAL A 69 -3.76 -3.36 8.15
N GLY A 70 -3.70 -3.81 6.90
CA GLY A 70 -4.73 -3.52 5.89
C GLY A 70 -6.11 -4.03 6.31
N PHE A 71 -6.18 -5.26 6.85
CA PHE A 71 -7.43 -5.81 7.37
C PHE A 71 -7.98 -4.98 8.53
N THR A 72 -7.12 -4.55 9.47
CA THR A 72 -7.51 -3.69 10.60
C THR A 72 -8.03 -2.34 10.11
N ALA A 73 -7.42 -1.76 9.09
CA ALA A 73 -7.87 -0.50 8.51
C ALA A 73 -9.27 -0.59 7.88
N ILE A 74 -9.65 -1.76 7.36
CA ILE A 74 -11.01 -2.03 6.85
C ILE A 74 -11.96 -2.34 8.02
N LEU A 75 -11.56 -3.19 8.96
CA LEU A 75 -12.41 -3.69 10.03
C LEU A 75 -12.80 -2.59 11.02
N THR A 76 -11.85 -1.73 11.42
CA THR A 76 -12.09 -0.71 12.45
C THR A 76 -13.26 0.22 12.11
N PRO A 77 -13.31 0.89 10.93
CA PRO A 77 -14.44 1.75 10.59
C PRO A 77 -15.76 0.98 10.46
N LEU A 78 -15.73 -0.26 9.98
CA LEU A 78 -16.94 -1.09 9.92
C LEU A 78 -17.47 -1.38 11.34
N LEU A 79 -16.61 -1.73 12.28
CA LEU A 79 -17.02 -1.95 13.68
C LEU A 79 -17.63 -0.68 14.29
N VAL A 80 -17.08 0.49 14.01
CA VAL A 80 -17.65 1.77 14.49
C VAL A 80 -19.03 1.99 13.90
N VAL A 81 -19.20 1.82 12.59
CA VAL A 81 -20.50 2.01 11.91
C VAL A 81 -21.54 1.01 12.42
N PHE A 82 -21.19 -0.26 12.49
CA PHE A 82 -22.14 -1.30 12.96
C PHE A 82 -22.49 -1.15 14.43
N SER A 83 -21.55 -0.71 15.28
CA SER A 83 -21.84 -0.41 16.68
C SER A 83 -22.75 0.80 16.86
N LEU A 84 -22.57 1.83 16.01
CA LEU A 84 -23.48 2.98 16.02
C LEU A 84 -24.89 2.58 15.56
N LEU A 85 -25.00 1.75 14.53
CA LEU A 85 -26.29 1.22 14.08
C LEU A 85 -26.97 0.40 15.19
N ASP A 86 -26.23 -0.46 15.88
CA ASP A 86 -26.76 -1.26 17.00
C ASP A 86 -27.25 -0.37 18.16
N TRP A 87 -26.48 0.68 18.48
CA TRP A 87 -26.88 1.68 19.47
C TRP A 87 -28.17 2.42 19.07
N LEU A 88 -28.30 2.84 17.82
CA LEU A 88 -29.50 3.48 17.30
C LEU A 88 -30.71 2.54 17.35
N LEU A 89 -30.53 1.29 16.95
CA LEU A 89 -31.62 0.28 17.03
C LEU A 89 -32.07 0.06 18.48
N LEU A 90 -31.14 0.02 19.43
CA LEU A 90 -31.49 -0.07 20.85
C LEU A 90 -32.32 1.13 21.29
N GLN A 91 -31.92 2.37 20.94
CA GLN A 91 -32.59 3.59 21.38
C GLN A 91 -34.00 3.77 20.78
N TYR A 92 -34.20 3.42 19.51
CA TYR A 92 -35.43 3.72 18.78
C TYR A 92 -36.33 2.51 18.60
N VAL A 93 -35.83 1.29 18.66
CA VAL A 93 -36.58 0.06 18.39
C VAL A 93 -36.60 -0.89 19.60
N GLY A 94 -35.70 -0.67 20.57
CA GLY A 94 -35.56 -1.53 21.74
C GLY A 94 -34.90 -2.89 21.44
N LEU A 95 -34.25 -3.04 20.31
CA LEU A 95 -33.60 -4.29 19.88
C LEU A 95 -32.06 -4.12 19.91
N THR A 96 -31.35 -5.15 20.33
CA THR A 96 -29.88 -5.23 20.25
C THR A 96 -29.48 -6.47 19.47
N TYR A 97 -28.48 -6.29 18.58
CA TYR A 97 -27.91 -7.34 17.75
C TYR A 97 -26.38 -7.42 17.88
N SER A 98 -25.81 -6.97 18.99
CA SER A 98 -24.36 -6.69 19.12
C SER A 98 -23.44 -7.83 18.65
N SER A 99 -23.77 -9.08 18.92
CA SER A 99 -23.00 -10.23 18.43
C SER A 99 -23.18 -10.44 16.93
N SER A 100 -24.42 -10.29 16.42
CA SER A 100 -24.73 -10.47 15.01
C SER A 100 -24.17 -9.32 14.15
N THR A 101 -24.25 -8.08 14.64
CA THR A 101 -23.71 -6.89 13.97
C THR A 101 -22.19 -6.94 13.90
N THR A 102 -21.52 -7.36 14.96
CA THR A 102 -20.08 -7.58 14.98
C THR A 102 -19.66 -8.68 13.99
N THR A 103 -20.40 -9.80 13.97
CA THR A 103 -20.12 -10.90 13.01
C THR A 103 -20.31 -10.43 11.58
N ALA A 104 -21.35 -9.64 11.29
CA ALA A 104 -21.57 -9.06 9.97
C ALA A 104 -20.45 -8.08 9.56
N ALA A 105 -19.97 -7.25 10.48
CA ALA A 105 -18.84 -6.36 10.22
C ALA A 105 -17.56 -7.12 9.87
N VAL A 106 -17.25 -8.19 10.61
CA VAL A 106 -16.10 -9.07 10.34
C VAL A 106 -16.24 -9.76 8.99
N ALA A 107 -17.42 -10.33 8.69
CA ALA A 107 -17.67 -10.99 7.41
C ALA A 107 -17.52 -10.02 6.23
N LEU A 108 -18.04 -8.80 6.35
CA LEU A 108 -17.87 -7.75 5.35
C LEU A 108 -16.41 -7.31 5.22
N ALA A 109 -15.67 -7.19 6.32
CA ALA A 109 -14.24 -6.87 6.30
C ALA A 109 -13.44 -7.95 5.55
N ILE A 110 -13.71 -9.22 5.81
CA ILE A 110 -13.08 -10.35 5.10
C ILE A 110 -13.41 -10.27 3.60
N PHE A 111 -14.67 -10.07 3.24
CA PHE A 111 -15.08 -9.93 1.83
C PHE A 111 -14.35 -8.78 1.13
N LEU A 112 -14.31 -7.60 1.75
CA LEU A 112 -13.64 -6.42 1.19
C LEU A 112 -12.12 -6.62 1.09
N ALA A 113 -11.48 -7.25 2.08
CA ALA A 113 -10.07 -7.55 2.04
C ALA A 113 -9.72 -8.53 0.91
N VAL A 114 -10.48 -9.61 0.76
CA VAL A 114 -10.30 -10.57 -0.35
C VAL A 114 -10.53 -9.88 -1.70
N TRP A 115 -11.57 -9.07 -1.81
CA TRP A 115 -11.86 -8.32 -3.03
C TRP A 115 -10.73 -7.33 -3.37
N ALA A 116 -10.19 -6.62 -2.39
CA ALA A 116 -9.05 -5.72 -2.56
C ALA A 116 -7.79 -6.46 -3.04
N ILE A 117 -7.49 -7.63 -2.44
CA ILE A 117 -6.38 -8.49 -2.86
C ILE A 117 -6.57 -8.93 -4.32
N ILE A 118 -7.76 -9.42 -4.69
CA ILE A 118 -8.04 -9.82 -6.07
C ILE A 118 -7.86 -8.62 -7.03
N LYS A 119 -8.38 -7.45 -6.66
CA LYS A 119 -8.24 -6.23 -7.47
C LYS A 119 -6.80 -5.77 -7.61
N SER A 120 -5.96 -6.00 -6.60
CA SER A 120 -4.54 -5.62 -6.67
C SER A 120 -3.75 -6.37 -7.75
N PHE A 121 -4.25 -7.50 -8.26
CA PHE A 121 -3.62 -8.23 -9.36
C PHE A 121 -3.91 -7.65 -10.76
N TYR A 122 -4.80 -6.68 -10.87
CA TYR A 122 -5.15 -6.08 -12.16
C TYR A 122 -4.52 -4.69 -12.31
N VAL A 123 -3.79 -4.49 -13.41
CA VAL A 123 -3.37 -3.15 -13.86
C VAL A 123 -4.43 -2.61 -14.79
N SER A 124 -4.90 -1.40 -14.54
CA SER A 124 -5.84 -0.72 -15.42
C SER A 124 -5.23 0.57 -15.94
N THR A 125 -5.38 0.83 -17.24
CA THR A 125 -4.95 2.07 -17.88
C THR A 125 -6.17 2.98 -18.03
N ARG A 126 -6.00 4.24 -17.65
CA ARG A 126 -7.01 5.29 -17.87
C ARG A 126 -6.41 6.35 -18.80
N ARG A 127 -7.09 6.64 -19.88
CA ARG A 127 -6.73 7.75 -20.78
C ARG A 127 -7.42 9.03 -20.32
N VAL A 128 -6.65 10.12 -20.30
CA VAL A 128 -7.14 11.47 -20.04
C VAL A 128 -6.54 12.37 -21.13
N ASP A 129 -7.39 13.08 -21.86
CA ASP A 129 -6.95 13.98 -22.91
C ASP A 129 -7.07 15.44 -22.42
N PHE A 130 -6.02 16.22 -22.62
CA PHE A 130 -5.98 17.64 -22.34
C PHE A 130 -5.74 18.41 -23.62
N ASP A 131 -6.56 19.41 -23.90
CA ASP A 131 -6.33 20.33 -25.00
C ASP A 131 -5.45 21.50 -24.50
N LEU A 132 -4.18 21.47 -24.87
CA LEU A 132 -3.20 22.50 -24.54
C LEU A 132 -2.89 23.42 -25.74
N GLY A 133 -3.62 23.27 -26.84
CA GLY A 133 -3.41 24.04 -28.07
C GLY A 133 -2.07 23.76 -28.77
N VAL A 134 -1.48 22.58 -28.55
CA VAL A 134 -0.24 22.15 -29.19
C VAL A 134 -0.54 21.48 -30.54
N GLU A 135 0.30 21.72 -31.54
CA GLU A 135 0.10 21.18 -32.89
C GLU A 135 0.29 19.65 -32.92
N ASN A 136 1.28 19.14 -32.20
CA ASN A 136 1.56 17.70 -32.10
C ASN A 136 1.16 17.16 -30.72
N PRO A 137 0.27 16.18 -30.65
CA PRO A 137 -0.08 15.56 -29.38
C PRO A 137 1.12 14.82 -28.78
N ILE A 138 1.32 14.97 -27.48
CA ILE A 138 2.33 14.25 -26.70
C ILE A 138 1.63 13.21 -25.85
N HIS A 139 2.09 11.97 -25.91
CA HIS A 139 1.56 10.85 -25.12
C HIS A 139 2.45 10.60 -23.91
N ILE A 140 1.92 10.82 -22.72
CA ILE A 140 2.65 10.64 -21.46
C ILE A 140 2.04 9.47 -20.69
N ALA A 141 2.87 8.50 -20.32
CA ALA A 141 2.49 7.53 -19.30
C ALA A 141 2.77 8.11 -17.91
N HIS A 142 1.74 8.29 -17.12
CA HIS A 142 1.86 8.76 -15.74
C HIS A 142 1.56 7.62 -14.77
N ILE A 143 2.49 7.33 -13.88
CA ILE A 143 2.36 6.37 -12.79
C ILE A 143 2.79 7.02 -11.47
N SER A 144 2.26 6.51 -10.37
CA SER A 144 2.55 6.95 -9.00
C SER A 144 2.42 5.76 -8.07
N ASP A 145 3.02 5.84 -6.89
CA ASP A 145 2.81 4.87 -5.81
C ASP A 145 3.08 3.41 -6.24
N LEU A 146 4.19 3.18 -6.93
CA LEU A 146 4.60 1.84 -7.36
C LEU A 146 4.90 0.92 -6.17
N HIS A 147 5.51 1.47 -5.11
CA HIS A 147 5.86 0.74 -3.89
C HIS A 147 6.58 -0.59 -4.18
N VAL A 148 7.62 -0.53 -5.02
CA VAL A 148 8.45 -1.70 -5.32
C VAL A 148 9.23 -2.10 -4.09
N GLY A 149 9.04 -3.33 -3.63
CA GLY A 149 9.70 -3.82 -2.42
C GLY A 149 9.14 -5.16 -1.96
N ALA A 150 8.75 -5.26 -0.69
CA ALA A 150 8.30 -6.51 -0.10
C ALA A 150 6.96 -7.00 -0.69
N THR A 151 6.05 -6.08 -1.00
CA THR A 151 4.69 -6.41 -1.46
C THR A 151 4.54 -6.43 -2.97
N LEU A 152 5.22 -5.49 -3.67
CA LEU A 152 5.21 -5.40 -5.12
C LEU A 152 6.57 -5.84 -5.68
N GLY A 153 6.65 -7.09 -6.11
CA GLY A 153 7.88 -7.66 -6.67
C GLY A 153 8.00 -7.44 -8.19
N ARG A 154 9.15 -7.89 -8.74
CA ARG A 154 9.53 -7.81 -10.15
C ARG A 154 8.42 -8.22 -11.13
N GLN A 155 7.68 -9.29 -10.82
CA GLN A 155 6.63 -9.81 -11.71
C GLN A 155 5.48 -8.81 -11.90
N ARG A 156 5.11 -8.11 -10.84
CA ARG A 156 4.07 -7.08 -10.91
C ARG A 156 4.55 -5.87 -11.68
N LEU A 157 5.79 -5.45 -11.43
CA LEU A 157 6.40 -4.34 -12.16
C LEU A 157 6.46 -4.62 -13.67
N LYS A 158 6.78 -5.86 -14.08
CA LYS A 158 6.70 -6.28 -15.49
C LYS A 158 5.31 -6.09 -16.11
N GLN A 159 4.25 -6.34 -15.37
CA GLN A 159 2.88 -6.10 -15.87
C GLN A 159 2.61 -4.61 -16.08
N VAL A 160 3.09 -3.75 -15.16
CA VAL A 160 2.98 -2.30 -15.30
C VAL A 160 3.75 -1.83 -16.52
N VAL A 161 5.02 -2.23 -16.66
CA VAL A 161 5.88 -1.88 -17.80
C VAL A 161 5.27 -2.36 -19.13
N SER A 162 4.75 -3.59 -19.18
CA SER A 162 4.05 -4.11 -20.36
C SER A 162 2.83 -3.25 -20.72
N SER A 163 2.07 -2.78 -19.73
CA SER A 163 0.93 -1.89 -19.96
C SER A 163 1.37 -0.54 -20.51
N ILE A 164 2.49 0.01 -20.03
CA ILE A 164 3.07 1.26 -20.53
C ILE A 164 3.52 1.08 -21.98
N LYS A 165 4.28 0.02 -22.27
CA LYS A 165 4.76 -0.27 -23.65
C LYS A 165 3.61 -0.43 -24.66
N ASN A 166 2.48 -0.97 -24.22
CA ASN A 166 1.30 -1.14 -25.10
C ASN A 166 0.67 0.19 -25.53
N ILE A 167 0.82 1.26 -24.74
CA ILE A 167 0.30 2.60 -25.12
C ILE A 167 1.31 3.44 -25.90
N GLN A 168 2.56 2.98 -26.02
CA GLN A 168 3.65 3.64 -26.76
C GLN A 168 3.76 5.14 -26.41
N PRO A 169 4.04 5.50 -25.13
CA PRO A 169 4.16 6.89 -24.75
C PRO A 169 5.46 7.49 -25.29
N ASP A 170 5.49 8.81 -25.47
CA ASP A 170 6.71 9.55 -25.80
C ASP A 170 7.69 9.53 -24.62
N PHE A 171 7.16 9.57 -23.39
CA PHE A 171 7.94 9.37 -22.16
C PHE A 171 7.04 8.93 -20.98
N THR A 172 7.69 8.43 -19.94
CA THR A 172 7.03 7.99 -18.71
C THR A 172 7.39 8.91 -17.55
N VAL A 173 6.41 9.26 -16.72
CA VAL A 173 6.61 10.06 -15.51
C VAL A 173 6.18 9.25 -14.29
N ILE A 174 7.04 9.17 -13.28
CA ILE A 174 6.76 8.52 -11.99
C ILE A 174 6.74 9.61 -10.91
N THR A 175 5.57 9.88 -10.34
CA THR A 175 5.39 10.95 -9.36
C THR A 175 5.42 10.44 -7.94
N GLY A 176 6.57 9.92 -7.52
CA GLY A 176 6.86 9.53 -6.16
C GLY A 176 6.47 8.10 -5.78
N ASP A 177 6.94 7.70 -4.61
CA ASP A 177 6.72 6.41 -3.97
C ASP A 177 7.04 5.22 -4.90
N ILE A 178 8.23 5.28 -5.52
CA ILE A 178 8.76 4.23 -6.38
C ILE A 178 9.05 2.99 -5.53
N LEU A 179 9.58 3.21 -4.32
CA LEU A 179 9.96 2.18 -3.35
C LEU A 179 8.96 2.12 -2.19
N ASP A 180 8.84 0.97 -1.53
CA ASP A 180 7.83 0.75 -0.49
C ASP A 180 8.24 1.23 0.93
N GLY A 181 9.50 1.66 1.13
CA GLY A 181 10.01 2.10 2.43
C GLY A 181 10.47 0.95 3.34
N SER A 182 10.35 -0.31 2.92
CA SER A 182 10.91 -1.49 3.59
C SER A 182 12.41 -1.68 3.25
N GLY A 183 12.96 -2.88 3.37
CA GLY A 183 14.32 -3.18 2.90
C GLY A 183 14.48 -2.89 1.40
N TRP A 184 15.70 -2.53 0.97
CA TRP A 184 15.97 -2.24 -0.45
C TRP A 184 15.48 -3.39 -1.35
N PRO A 185 14.79 -3.10 -2.47
CA PRO A 185 14.34 -4.14 -3.39
C PRO A 185 15.47 -5.08 -3.78
N GLN A 186 15.18 -6.37 -3.88
CA GLN A 186 16.19 -7.35 -4.28
C GLN A 186 16.78 -7.00 -5.64
N ASN A 187 18.01 -7.44 -5.89
CA ASN A 187 18.70 -7.26 -7.17
C ASN A 187 17.78 -7.71 -8.32
N GLY A 188 17.60 -6.81 -9.28
CA GLY A 188 16.74 -7.03 -10.44
C GLY A 188 15.25 -6.71 -10.24
N SER A 189 14.81 -6.24 -9.07
CA SER A 189 13.40 -5.86 -8.88
C SER A 189 13.00 -4.64 -9.73
N LEU A 190 13.93 -3.70 -9.95
CA LEU A 190 13.72 -2.51 -10.77
C LEU A 190 14.05 -2.70 -12.26
N GLU A 191 14.77 -3.78 -12.62
CA GLU A 191 15.15 -4.08 -14.02
C GLU A 191 14.01 -3.90 -15.04
N PRO A 192 12.75 -4.23 -14.77
CA PRO A 192 11.70 -4.00 -15.75
C PRO A 192 11.56 -2.55 -16.20
N LEU A 193 11.94 -1.57 -15.35
CA LEU A 193 11.89 -0.14 -15.71
C LEU A 193 12.94 0.24 -16.75
N GLU A 194 14.05 -0.49 -16.83
CA GLU A 194 15.10 -0.31 -17.84
C GLU A 194 14.59 -0.60 -19.27
N GLU A 195 13.46 -1.30 -19.38
CA GLU A 195 12.82 -1.57 -20.68
C GLU A 195 12.04 -0.36 -21.24
N LEU A 196 11.92 0.72 -20.49
CA LEU A 196 11.28 1.97 -20.89
C LEU A 196 12.33 2.96 -21.40
N ASP A 197 12.04 3.64 -22.51
CA ASP A 197 13.03 4.48 -23.21
C ASP A 197 13.37 5.76 -22.43
N LEU A 198 12.39 6.47 -21.91
CA LEU A 198 12.58 7.74 -21.22
C LEU A 198 11.70 7.80 -19.97
N VAL A 199 12.32 7.73 -18.80
CA VAL A 199 11.63 7.73 -17.52
C VAL A 199 12.12 8.89 -16.67
N PHE A 200 11.20 9.80 -16.34
CA PHE A 200 11.43 10.87 -15.37
C PHE A 200 10.74 10.51 -14.06
N ALA A 201 11.38 10.80 -12.94
CA ALA A 201 10.79 10.55 -11.64
C ALA A 201 11.02 11.71 -10.66
N SER A 202 10.07 11.89 -9.76
CA SER A 202 10.27 12.63 -8.51
C SER A 202 10.21 11.67 -7.34
N ARG A 203 10.85 12.01 -6.22
CA ARG A 203 10.76 11.21 -4.99
C ARG A 203 9.45 11.49 -4.27
N GLY A 204 8.83 10.42 -3.74
CA GLY A 204 7.79 10.48 -2.74
C GLY A 204 8.34 10.30 -1.33
N ASN A 205 7.46 10.30 -0.32
CA ASN A 205 7.89 10.18 1.07
C ASN A 205 8.51 8.81 1.41
N HIS A 206 8.08 7.74 0.75
CA HIS A 206 8.65 6.40 0.96
C HIS A 206 10.07 6.28 0.42
N ASP A 207 10.39 6.96 -0.68
CA ASP A 207 11.73 6.93 -1.26
C ASP A 207 12.80 7.56 -0.35
N TYR A 208 12.41 8.47 0.57
CA TYR A 208 13.34 9.08 1.54
C TYR A 208 13.78 8.11 2.64
N TYR A 209 13.08 7.01 2.89
CA TYR A 209 13.47 6.03 3.93
C TYR A 209 14.77 5.28 3.60
N TYR A 210 15.19 5.27 2.33
CA TYR A 210 16.41 4.59 1.88
C TYR A 210 17.68 5.46 1.92
N GLY A 211 17.56 6.73 2.33
CA GLY A 211 18.68 7.65 2.47
C GLY A 211 19.04 8.40 1.18
N GLU A 212 20.19 9.07 1.20
CA GLU A 212 20.62 9.98 0.12
C GLU A 212 20.99 9.25 -1.19
N ASN A 213 21.50 8.02 -1.09
CA ASN A 213 21.93 7.23 -2.25
C ASN A 213 20.76 6.64 -3.06
N THR A 214 19.51 6.90 -2.67
CA THR A 214 18.32 6.40 -3.38
C THR A 214 18.30 6.87 -4.83
N LEU A 215 18.70 8.12 -5.09
CA LEU A 215 18.69 8.70 -6.44
C LEU A 215 19.68 7.99 -7.36
N GLU A 216 20.94 7.84 -6.91
CA GLU A 216 21.99 7.15 -7.68
C GLU A 216 21.55 5.75 -8.09
N ARG A 217 20.90 5.03 -7.17
CA ARG A 217 20.41 3.67 -7.42
C ARG A 217 19.18 3.60 -8.33
N LEU A 218 18.36 4.64 -8.37
CA LEU A 218 17.25 4.76 -9.34
C LEU A 218 17.79 5.12 -10.72
N GLU A 219 18.82 5.96 -10.78
CA GLU A 219 19.53 6.30 -12.03
C GLU A 219 20.24 5.07 -12.65
N GLU A 220 20.79 4.17 -11.82
CA GLU A 220 21.31 2.87 -12.27
C GLU A 220 20.22 2.02 -12.98
N ALA A 221 18.95 2.20 -12.62
CA ALA A 221 17.79 1.58 -13.27
C ALA A 221 17.22 2.41 -14.44
N ASN A 222 18.01 3.32 -15.02
CA ASN A 222 17.63 4.21 -16.13
C ASN A 222 16.44 5.15 -15.81
N ILE A 223 16.30 5.55 -14.55
CA ILE A 223 15.26 6.48 -14.10
C ILE A 223 15.91 7.84 -13.83
N LYS A 224 15.59 8.85 -14.63
CA LYS A 224 16.08 10.22 -14.44
C LYS A 224 15.31 10.92 -13.33
N CYS A 225 15.92 11.00 -12.15
CA CYS A 225 15.29 11.63 -10.99
C CYS A 225 15.46 13.15 -11.03
N LEU A 226 14.35 13.89 -10.92
CA LEU A 226 14.32 15.36 -10.91
C LEU A 226 14.10 15.89 -9.49
N LEU A 227 15.02 16.76 -9.03
CA LEU A 227 14.98 17.42 -7.73
C LEU A 227 14.99 18.93 -7.90
N ASN A 228 13.81 19.57 -7.90
CA ASN A 228 13.67 21.01 -8.09
C ASN A 228 14.37 21.53 -9.35
N GLU A 229 14.38 20.75 -10.40
CA GLU A 229 15.01 21.04 -11.68
C GLU A 229 14.05 20.76 -12.84
N ALA A 230 14.36 21.31 -14.00
CA ALA A 230 13.66 21.07 -15.24
C ALA A 230 14.62 20.54 -16.29
N VAL A 231 14.11 19.70 -17.16
CA VAL A 231 14.84 19.15 -18.31
C VAL A 231 14.18 19.63 -19.59
N ILE A 232 14.99 19.99 -20.55
CA ILE A 232 14.57 20.31 -21.93
C ILE A 232 15.10 19.18 -22.82
N GLU A 233 14.21 18.42 -23.42
CA GLU A 233 14.50 17.30 -24.31
C GLU A 233 14.01 17.60 -25.73
#